data_58defe8d83275fa0ef15eb980bd22486
#
_entry.id   58defe8d83275fa0ef15eb980bd22486
#
_cell.length_a   1.000
_cell.length_b   1.000
_cell.length_c   1.000
_cell.angle_alpha   90.00
_cell.angle_beta   90.00
_cell.angle_gamma   90.00
#
_symmetry.space_group_name_H-M   'P 1'
#
loop_
_entity.id
_entity.type
_entity.pdbx_description
1 polymer ?
#
loop_
_entity_poly.entity_id
_entity_poly.type
_entity_poly.pdbx_seq_one_letter_code
_entity_poly.pdbx_strand_id
1 'polypeptide(L)'
;MAKHQIGPVIMREEVLFFREVSMMEMVEISYALQASTADYSKFSFLHQVFKENGKKAAQLTVEGLWLDLNLRKATIPPDFLQKICAEMPKTANFEWLKGRK
;
A
#
# COMPACT_ATOMS: atom_id res chain seq x y z
N MET A 1 -19.24 -15.23 -10.03
CA MET A 1 -19.45 -13.79 -9.88
C MET A 1 -19.12 -13.34 -8.46
N ALA A 2 -18.37 -12.32 -8.36
CA ALA A 2 -18.00 -11.83 -7.03
C ALA A 2 -19.18 -11.13 -6.40
N LYS A 3 -19.47 -11.52 -5.16
CA LYS A 3 -20.49 -10.80 -4.40
C LYS A 3 -20.01 -9.43 -4.01
N HIS A 4 -18.71 -9.33 -3.81
CA HIS A 4 -18.10 -8.08 -3.39
C HIS A 4 -17.45 -7.45 -4.60
N GLN A 5 -18.07 -6.40 -5.09
CA GLN A 5 -17.49 -5.64 -6.19
C GLN A 5 -16.69 -4.50 -5.58
N ILE A 6 -15.60 -4.88 -4.94
CA ILE A 6 -14.76 -3.94 -4.21
C ILE A 6 -13.38 -3.95 -4.82
N GLY A 7 -12.83 -2.78 -5.04
CA GLY A 7 -11.49 -2.68 -5.57
C GLY A 7 -10.73 -1.54 -4.91
N PRO A 8 -9.41 -1.62 -4.94
CA PRO A 8 -8.60 -0.52 -4.42
C PRO A 8 -8.53 0.60 -5.45
N VAL A 9 -8.54 1.82 -4.96
CA VAL A 9 -8.38 3.00 -5.80
C VAL A 9 -7.18 3.76 -5.27
N ILE A 10 -6.24 4.03 -6.16
CA ILE A 10 -5.04 4.76 -5.79
C ILE A 10 -5.36 6.24 -5.88
N MET A 11 -5.19 6.93 -4.77
CA MET A 11 -5.47 8.36 -4.69
C MET A 11 -4.22 9.18 -4.92
N ARG A 12 -3.06 8.63 -4.58
CA ARG A 12 -1.82 9.37 -4.68
C ARG A 12 -0.66 8.41 -4.75
N GLU A 13 0.30 8.73 -5.60
CA GLU A 13 1.55 7.99 -5.69
C GLU A 13 2.71 8.96 -5.67
N GLU A 14 3.76 8.59 -4.98
CA GLU A 14 4.98 9.37 -4.97
C GLU A 14 6.15 8.42 -5.16
N VAL A 15 6.98 8.72 -6.16
CA VAL A 15 8.15 7.90 -6.45
C VAL A 15 9.39 8.75 -6.26
N LEU A 16 10.31 8.25 -5.47
CA LEU A 16 11.60 8.89 -5.27
C LEU A 16 12.69 7.96 -5.80
N PHE A 17 13.55 8.51 -6.64
CA PHE A 17 14.66 7.75 -7.22
C PHE A 17 15.96 8.22 -6.57
N PHE A 18 16.74 7.27 -6.08
CA PHE A 18 17.99 7.56 -5.42
C PHE A 18 19.21 7.11 -6.19
N ARG A 19 19.07 6.01 -6.93
CA ARG A 19 20.18 5.42 -7.67
C ARG A 19 19.65 4.71 -8.90
N GLU A 20 20.52 4.61 -9.90
CA GLU A 20 20.18 3.88 -11.12
C GLU A 20 20.21 2.38 -10.86
N VAL A 21 19.36 1.68 -11.57
CA VAL A 21 19.37 0.22 -11.60
C VAL A 21 19.79 -0.19 -13.01
N SER A 22 20.85 -0.99 -13.08
CA SER A 22 21.37 -1.44 -14.37
C SER A 22 20.46 -2.49 -14.98
N MET A 23 20.50 -2.58 -16.30
CA MET A 23 19.75 -3.63 -17.00
C MET A 23 20.24 -4.99 -16.49
N MET A 24 19.32 -5.90 -16.26
CA MET A 24 19.61 -7.24 -15.78
C MET A 24 20.11 -7.28 -14.32
N GLU A 25 20.11 -6.17 -13.63
CA GLU A 25 20.47 -6.18 -12.21
C GLU A 25 19.34 -6.78 -11.39
N MET A 26 19.70 -7.65 -10.46
CA MET A 26 18.71 -8.18 -9.52
C MET A 26 18.37 -7.13 -8.49
N VAL A 27 17.09 -6.97 -8.21
CA VAL A 27 16.66 -6.02 -7.19
C VAL A 27 15.75 -6.73 -6.21
N GLU A 28 15.72 -6.19 -5.00
CA GLU A 28 14.84 -6.67 -3.95
C GLU A 28 13.79 -5.60 -3.69
N ILE A 29 12.52 -5.99 -3.65
CA ILE A 29 11.45 -5.05 -3.39
C ILE A 29 10.77 -5.44 -2.10
N SER A 30 10.73 -4.50 -1.16
CA SER A 30 10.01 -4.71 0.09
C SER A 30 8.70 -3.95 0.05
N TYR A 31 7.78 -4.35 0.92
CA TYR A 31 6.55 -3.61 1.07
C TYR A 31 6.17 -3.59 2.55
N ALA A 32 5.50 -2.53 2.95
CA ALA A 32 5.03 -2.41 4.32
C ALA A 32 3.87 -1.44 4.37
N LEU A 33 2.98 -1.65 5.33
CA LEU A 33 1.89 -0.72 5.58
C LEU A 33 2.44 0.42 6.40
N GLN A 34 2.29 1.63 5.89
CA GLN A 34 2.86 2.83 6.50
C GLN A 34 1.82 3.56 7.35
N ALA A 35 0.58 3.50 6.95
CA ALA A 35 -0.52 4.11 7.68
C ALA A 35 -1.83 3.48 7.24
N SER A 36 -2.81 3.50 8.11
CA SER A 36 -4.11 2.93 7.79
C SER A 36 -5.14 3.42 8.79
N THR A 37 -6.39 3.49 8.34
CA THR A 37 -7.50 3.62 9.28
C THR A 37 -7.69 2.31 10.01
N ALA A 38 -8.35 2.34 11.15
CA ALA A 38 -8.53 1.15 11.97
C ALA A 38 -9.30 0.05 11.23
N ASP A 39 -10.19 0.41 10.33
CA ASP A 39 -10.96 -0.55 9.55
C ASP A 39 -10.32 -0.88 8.22
N TYR A 40 -9.13 -0.34 7.94
CA TYR A 40 -8.37 -0.57 6.70
C TYR A 40 -9.05 -0.04 5.46
N SER A 41 -10.01 0.87 5.61
CA SER A 41 -10.69 1.45 4.45
C SER A 41 -9.78 2.42 3.68
N LYS A 42 -8.86 3.06 4.38
CA LYS A 42 -7.85 3.92 3.75
C LYS A 42 -6.48 3.42 4.17
N PHE A 43 -5.52 3.50 3.24
CA PHE A 43 -4.21 2.91 3.49
C PHE A 43 -3.11 3.71 2.81
N SER A 44 -1.91 3.52 3.33
CA SER A 44 -0.71 4.03 2.72
C SER A 44 0.35 2.92 2.78
N PHE A 45 0.84 2.50 1.62
CA PHE A 45 1.88 1.48 1.52
C PHE A 45 3.20 2.10 1.14
N LEU A 46 4.26 1.50 1.64
CA LEU A 46 5.61 1.90 1.28
C LEU A 46 6.29 0.72 0.60
N HIS A 47 6.77 0.95 -0.61
CA HIS A 47 7.56 -0.04 -1.33
C HIS A 47 8.97 0.51 -1.47
N GLN A 48 9.97 -0.32 -1.21
CA GLN A 48 11.36 0.09 -1.33
C GLN A 48 12.07 -0.88 -2.24
N VAL A 49 12.90 -0.34 -3.13
CA VAL A 49 13.65 -1.13 -4.10
C VAL A 49 15.12 -1.04 -3.73
N PHE A 50 15.74 -2.19 -3.51
CA PHE A 50 17.15 -2.27 -3.13
C PHE A 50 17.96 -2.92 -4.23
N LYS A 51 19.14 -2.38 -4.45
CA LYS A 51 20.08 -2.93 -5.42
C LYS A 51 20.78 -4.17 -4.84
N GLU A 52 21.49 -4.90 -5.70
CA GLU A 52 22.24 -6.08 -5.26
C GLU A 52 23.21 -5.76 -4.14
N ASN A 53 23.77 -4.54 -4.13
CA ASN A 53 24.72 -4.15 -3.09
C ASN A 53 24.03 -3.70 -1.79
N GLY A 54 22.71 -3.82 -1.71
CA GLY A 54 21.97 -3.48 -0.53
C GLY A 54 21.57 -2.03 -0.41
N LYS A 55 21.97 -1.20 -1.36
CA LYS A 55 21.63 0.22 -1.30
C LYS A 55 20.25 0.48 -1.91
N LYS A 56 19.52 1.40 -1.30
CA LYS A 56 18.18 1.73 -1.78
C LYS A 56 18.26 2.48 -3.10
N ALA A 57 17.55 1.99 -4.09
CA ALA A 57 17.51 2.61 -5.40
C ALA A 57 16.29 3.49 -5.59
N ALA A 58 15.16 3.09 -5.02
CA ALA A 58 13.92 3.84 -5.20
C ALA A 58 12.96 3.55 -4.07
N GLN A 59 11.98 4.42 -3.96
CA GLN A 59 10.94 4.27 -2.95
C GLN A 59 9.62 4.75 -3.55
N LEU A 60 8.59 3.98 -3.33
CA LEU A 60 7.25 4.30 -3.83
C LEU A 60 6.28 4.32 -2.67
N THR A 61 5.60 5.44 -2.51
CA THR A 61 4.53 5.58 -1.53
C THR A 61 3.20 5.59 -2.28
N VAL A 62 2.28 4.73 -1.87
CA VAL A 62 0.98 4.61 -2.52
C VAL A 62 -0.10 4.82 -1.47
N GLU A 63 -0.97 5.78 -1.69
CA GLU A 63 -2.11 6.04 -0.82
C GLU A 63 -3.38 5.75 -1.56
N GLY A 64 -4.30 5.08 -0.90
CA GLY A 64 -5.55 4.73 -1.54
C GLY A 64 -6.64 4.38 -0.56
N LEU A 65 -7.73 3.93 -1.12
CA LEU A 65 -8.87 3.49 -0.34
C LEU A 65 -9.57 2.35 -1.07
N TRP A 66 -10.45 1.67 -0.36
CA TRP A 66 -11.30 0.66 -0.97
C TRP A 66 -12.58 1.30 -1.44
N LEU A 67 -13.00 0.91 -2.62
CA LEU A 67 -14.18 1.48 -3.26
C LEU A 67 -15.19 0.38 -3.55
N ASP A 68 -16.44 0.65 -3.22
CA ASP A 68 -17.54 -0.22 -3.66
C ASP A 68 -17.80 0.15 -5.11
N LEU A 69 -17.54 -0.77 -6.02
CA LEU A 69 -17.60 -0.48 -7.44
C LEU A 69 -19.02 -0.29 -7.93
N ASN A 70 -19.99 -0.87 -7.24
CA ASN A 70 -21.39 -0.70 -7.61
C ASN A 70 -21.90 0.65 -7.17
N LEU A 71 -21.61 1.03 -5.94
CA LEU A 71 -22.09 2.29 -5.39
C LEU A 71 -21.16 3.46 -5.67
N ARG A 72 -19.95 3.16 -6.10
CA ARG A 72 -18.92 4.17 -6.37
C ARG A 72 -18.62 5.03 -5.15
N LYS A 73 -18.57 4.37 -4.01
CA LYS A 73 -18.31 5.03 -2.73
C LYS A 73 -17.20 4.29 -1.98
N ALA A 74 -16.49 5.04 -1.15
CA ALA A 74 -15.52 4.44 -0.26
C ALA A 74 -16.22 3.44 0.66
N THR A 75 -15.58 2.32 0.91
CA THR A 75 -16.19 1.27 1.70
C THR A 75 -15.12 0.61 2.59
N ILE A 76 -15.61 -0.12 3.58
CA ILE A 76 -14.74 -0.90 4.44
C ILE A 76 -14.53 -2.24 3.77
N PRO A 77 -13.27 -2.71 3.63
CA PRO A 77 -13.04 -3.99 3.00
C PRO A 77 -13.63 -5.14 3.84
N PRO A 78 -13.99 -6.25 3.19
CA PRO A 78 -14.54 -7.38 3.93
C PRO A 78 -13.50 -7.99 4.87
N ASP A 79 -13.99 -8.81 5.80
CA ASP A 79 -13.15 -9.34 6.87
C ASP A 79 -11.88 -10.02 6.38
N PHE A 80 -11.96 -10.77 5.28
CA PHE A 80 -10.77 -11.49 4.81
C PHE A 80 -9.69 -10.53 4.33
N LEU A 81 -10.07 -9.40 3.75
CA LEU A 81 -9.09 -8.40 3.34
C LEU A 81 -8.54 -7.63 4.54
N GLN A 82 -9.39 -7.36 5.52
CA GLN A 82 -8.92 -6.73 6.75
C GLN A 82 -7.89 -7.59 7.45
N LYS A 83 -8.10 -8.90 7.45
CA LYS A 83 -7.17 -9.83 8.06
C LYS A 83 -5.83 -9.81 7.33
N ILE A 84 -5.86 -9.79 6.00
CA ILE A 84 -4.64 -9.72 5.21
C ILE A 84 -3.88 -8.44 5.54
N CYS A 85 -4.58 -7.32 5.60
CA CYS A 85 -3.95 -6.04 5.92
C CYS A 85 -3.36 -6.03 7.33
N ALA A 86 -4.07 -6.66 8.27
CA ALA A 86 -3.59 -6.71 9.66
C ALA A 86 -2.30 -7.49 9.78
N GLU A 87 -2.08 -8.47 8.90
CA GLU A 87 -0.90 -9.32 8.94
C GLU A 87 0.27 -8.76 8.13
N MET A 88 0.07 -7.67 7.42
CA MET A 88 1.15 -7.07 6.64
C MET A 88 2.21 -6.46 7.53
N PRO A 89 3.49 -6.49 7.08
CA PRO A 89 4.52 -5.77 7.81
C PRO A 89 4.18 -4.29 7.91
N LYS A 90 4.59 -3.67 9.00
CA LYS A 90 4.35 -2.25 9.20
C LYS A 90 5.68 -1.53 9.31
N THR A 91 5.71 -0.29 8.84
CA THR A 91 6.92 0.51 8.96
C THR A 91 7.14 0.91 10.41
N ALA A 92 8.39 1.27 10.74
CA ALA A 92 8.71 1.68 12.10
C ALA A 92 7.94 2.92 12.52
N ASN A 93 7.62 3.76 11.56
CA ASN A 93 6.86 4.99 11.83
C ASN A 93 5.38 4.85 11.47
N PHE A 94 4.88 3.62 11.47
CA PHE A 94 3.47 3.37 11.17
C PHE A 94 2.57 4.19 12.09
N GLU A 95 1.50 4.72 11.52
CA GLU A 95 0.51 5.43 12.33
C GLU A 95 -0.90 5.08 11.89
N TRP A 96 -1.80 5.12 12.85
CA TRP A 96 -3.20 4.93 12.55
C TRP A 96 -3.82 6.25 12.16
N LEU A 97 -4.53 6.25 11.05
CA LEU A 97 -5.20 7.44 10.57
C LEU A 97 -6.57 7.55 11.22
N LYS A 98 -7.07 8.77 11.32
CA LYS A 98 -8.41 8.98 11.84
C LYS A 98 -9.40 8.45 10.83
N GLY A 99 -10.43 7.79 11.34
CA GLY A 99 -11.50 7.33 10.49
C GLY A 99 -12.26 8.52 9.93
N ARG A 100 -12.99 8.25 8.85
CA ARG A 100 -13.82 9.32 8.30
C ARG A 100 -15.03 9.53 9.18
N LYS A 101 -15.55 10.71 9.07
CA LYS A 101 -16.76 11.08 9.78
C LYS A 101 -17.96 10.92 8.91
#